data_d7f55b84eef4552e93eb7e11d12bcff6
#
_entry.id   d7f55b84eef4552e93eb7e11d12bcff6
#
_cell.length_a   1.000
_cell.length_b   1.000
_cell.length_c   1.000
_cell.angle_alpha   90.00
_cell.angle_beta   90.00
_cell.angle_gamma   90.00
#
_symmetry.space_group_name_H-M   'P 1'
#
loop_
_entity.id
_entity.type
_entity.pdbx_description
1 polymer ?
#
loop_
_entity_poly.entity_id
_entity_poly.type
_entity_poly.pdbx_seq_one_letter_code
_entity_poly.pdbx_strand_id
1 'polypeptide(L)'
;TTYKDENSITSIYDKLTPPRQKRVLDFANEQLNEQNNKVLHINSHNVISEEVAVYGYASAGTGETLIDGVEFTTQYNGHIPNHDFALQVNGDSMEPMFEDKEIIFIDKTKQINSGQIGIFVIDGEAYLKKVFINEEGIRLVSLNSKYPDLHFDSSHDIKVAGKVIL
;
A
#
# COMPACT_ATOMS: atom_id res chain seq x y z
N THR A 1 41.42 31.28 32.35
CA THR A 1 40.04 31.81 32.41
C THR A 1 39.24 31.19 31.27
N THR A 2 38.50 30.15 31.59
CA THR A 2 37.59 29.52 30.63
C THR A 2 36.40 30.46 30.43
N TYR A 3 36.33 31.13 29.29
CA TYR A 3 35.12 31.83 28.88
C TYR A 3 34.02 30.76 28.69
N LYS A 4 33.09 30.65 29.62
CA LYS A 4 31.83 29.94 29.38
C LYS A 4 31.07 30.73 28.31
N ASP A 5 31.04 30.20 27.11
CA ASP A 5 30.20 30.74 26.08
C ASP A 5 28.75 30.63 26.58
N GLU A 6 28.11 31.79 26.88
CA GLU A 6 26.73 31.83 27.41
C GLU A 6 25.73 31.28 26.42
N ASN A 7 26.10 31.09 25.19
CA ASN A 7 25.30 30.48 24.12
C ASN A 7 25.63 29.01 23.87
N SER A 8 26.45 28.39 24.71
CA SER A 8 26.67 26.95 24.58
C SER A 8 25.42 26.17 24.98
N ILE A 9 25.19 25.02 24.32
CA ILE A 9 24.05 24.15 24.63
C ILE A 9 24.01 23.75 26.11
N THR A 10 25.15 23.53 26.71
CA THR A 10 25.30 23.19 28.16
C THR A 10 24.82 24.34 29.04
N SER A 11 25.20 25.58 28.72
CA SER A 11 24.77 26.76 29.45
C SER A 11 23.26 27.02 29.36
N ILE A 12 22.68 26.75 28.22
CA ILE A 12 21.24 26.87 28.01
C ILE A 12 20.48 25.73 28.71
N TYR A 13 20.99 24.50 28.60
CA TYR A 13 20.42 23.30 29.21
C TYR A 13 20.31 23.45 30.72
N ASP A 14 21.38 23.94 31.40
CA ASP A 14 21.42 24.12 32.84
C ASP A 14 20.38 25.14 33.38
N LYS A 15 19.92 26.06 32.53
CA LYS A 15 18.88 27.06 32.85
C LYS A 15 17.45 26.54 32.67
N LEU A 16 17.28 25.38 32.07
CA LEU A 16 15.96 24.81 31.81
C LEU A 16 15.43 24.05 33.03
N THR A 17 14.11 24.01 33.14
CA THR A 17 13.43 23.16 34.11
C THR A 17 13.57 21.68 33.76
N PRO A 18 13.53 20.75 34.74
CA PRO A 18 13.73 19.32 34.48
C PRO A 18 12.89 18.73 33.36
N PRO A 19 11.59 19.06 33.20
CA PRO A 19 10.81 18.54 32.05
C PRO A 19 11.32 19.03 30.70
N ARG A 20 11.86 20.25 30.64
CA ARG A 20 12.43 20.83 29.41
C ARG A 20 13.82 20.29 29.11
N GLN A 21 14.62 20.05 30.14
CA GLN A 21 15.91 19.36 30.02
C GLN A 21 15.74 17.97 29.39
N LYS A 22 14.72 17.23 29.84
CA LYS A 22 14.41 15.91 29.27
C LYS A 22 14.08 16.00 27.77
N ARG A 23 13.26 16.97 27.35
CA ARG A 23 12.93 17.18 25.93
C ARG A 23 14.15 17.51 25.07
N VAL A 24 15.06 18.33 25.59
CA VAL A 24 16.32 18.66 24.89
C VAL A 24 17.18 17.42 24.74
N LEU A 25 17.28 16.61 25.79
CA LEU A 25 18.06 15.37 25.77
C LEU A 25 17.47 14.34 24.80
N ASP A 26 16.15 14.17 24.83
CA ASP A 26 15.43 13.27 23.92
C ASP A 26 15.66 13.68 22.46
N PHE A 27 15.54 14.97 22.16
CA PHE A 27 15.79 15.51 20.81
C PHE A 27 17.26 15.34 20.38
N ALA A 28 18.21 15.60 21.28
CA ALA A 28 19.63 15.41 20.98
C ALA A 28 19.98 13.94 20.68
N ASN A 29 19.38 13.01 21.43
CA ASN A 29 19.53 11.58 21.21
C ASN A 29 18.91 11.15 19.87
N GLU A 30 17.76 11.70 19.51
CA GLU A 30 17.12 11.46 18.22
C GLU A 30 18.03 11.93 17.07
N GLN A 31 18.58 13.15 17.16
CA GLN A 31 19.53 13.67 16.18
C GLN A 31 20.82 12.84 16.08
N LEU A 32 21.33 12.34 17.20
CA LEU A 32 22.48 11.47 17.20
C LEU A 32 22.20 10.11 16.54
N ASN A 33 21.02 9.56 16.82
CA ASN A 33 20.59 8.31 16.20
C ASN A 33 20.41 8.48 14.69
N GLU A 34 19.77 9.57 14.26
CA GLU A 34 19.64 9.90 12.83
C GLU A 34 21.00 10.06 12.15
N GLN A 35 21.94 10.74 12.80
CA GLN A 35 23.31 10.91 12.30
C GLN A 35 24.03 9.57 12.14
N ASN A 36 23.91 8.69 13.12
CA ASN A 36 24.55 7.38 13.11
C ASN A 36 23.90 6.42 12.12
N ASN A 37 22.59 6.56 11.89
CA ASN A 37 21.84 5.79 10.88
C ASN A 37 22.02 6.34 9.46
N LYS A 38 22.47 7.58 9.30
CA LYS A 38 22.72 8.21 8.00
C LYS A 38 23.79 7.54 7.14
N VAL A 39 24.57 6.64 7.69
CA VAL A 39 25.55 5.86 6.92
C VAL A 39 24.86 4.84 5.99
N LEU A 40 23.56 4.58 6.13
CA LEU A 40 22.82 3.59 5.33
C LEU A 40 21.56 4.11 4.60
N HIS A 41 21.11 5.35 4.81
CA HIS A 41 19.86 5.82 4.17
C HIS A 41 19.95 7.27 3.70
N ILE A 42 20.12 7.44 2.40
CA ILE A 42 19.91 8.70 1.65
C ILE A 42 18.41 8.88 1.40
N ASN A 43 17.57 8.79 2.37
CA ASN A 43 16.18 9.29 2.38
C ASN A 43 15.48 8.78 3.63
N SER A 44 15.57 9.55 4.68
CA SER A 44 14.89 9.24 5.93
C SER A 44 13.47 9.82 5.95
N HIS A 45 12.56 9.09 5.39
CA HIS A 45 11.33 8.81 6.09
C HIS A 45 11.53 7.41 6.68
N ASN A 46 11.03 7.13 7.88
CA ASN A 46 10.99 5.79 8.45
C ASN A 46 10.13 4.91 7.55
N VAL A 47 10.70 4.53 6.43
CA VAL A 47 10.12 3.55 5.54
C VAL A 47 10.58 2.22 6.09
N ILE A 48 9.72 1.60 6.88
CA ILE A 48 9.88 0.19 7.21
C ILE A 48 9.67 -0.53 5.88
N SER A 49 10.77 -0.93 5.26
CA SER A 49 10.72 -1.79 4.09
C SER A 49 10.55 -3.22 4.58
N GLU A 50 9.41 -3.80 4.30
CA GLU A 50 9.12 -5.20 4.59
C GLU A 50 9.03 -6.00 3.30
N GLU A 51 9.43 -7.27 3.37
CA GLU A 51 9.29 -8.17 2.24
C GLU A 51 7.84 -8.67 2.15
N VAL A 52 7.22 -8.44 1.01
CA VAL A 52 5.85 -8.85 0.72
C VAL A 52 5.83 -9.95 -0.32
N ALA A 53 5.16 -11.04 -0.02
CA ALA A 53 4.90 -12.12 -0.95
C ALA A 53 3.75 -11.73 -1.90
N VAL A 54 4.01 -11.74 -3.19
CA VAL A 54 3.05 -11.42 -4.24
C VAL A 54 2.60 -12.69 -4.94
N TYR A 55 1.30 -12.91 -4.98
CA TYR A 55 0.66 -14.13 -5.49
C TYR A 55 0.29 -14.04 -6.98
N GLY A 56 0.73 -13.01 -7.65
CA GLY A 56 0.49 -12.83 -9.08
C GLY A 56 0.06 -11.41 -9.43
N TYR A 57 -0.55 -11.28 -10.57
CA TYR A 57 -0.95 -10.00 -11.13
C TYR A 57 -2.46 -9.86 -11.17
N ALA A 58 -2.94 -8.66 -10.88
CA ALA A 58 -4.32 -8.30 -11.13
C ALA A 58 -4.38 -7.48 -12.42
N SER A 59 -5.04 -8.03 -13.44
CA SER A 59 -5.17 -7.31 -14.70
C SER A 59 -6.06 -6.09 -14.56
N ALA A 60 -5.49 -4.97 -14.90
CA ALA A 60 -6.22 -3.74 -15.11
C ALA A 60 -6.70 -3.56 -16.57
N GLY A 61 -6.67 -4.59 -17.38
CA GLY A 61 -7.04 -4.52 -18.79
C GLY A 61 -7.76 -5.75 -19.30
N THR A 62 -7.00 -6.70 -19.77
CA THR A 62 -7.49 -7.86 -20.54
C THR A 62 -7.77 -9.13 -19.73
N GLY A 63 -7.56 -9.10 -18.42
CA GLY A 63 -7.63 -10.27 -17.56
C GLY A 63 -6.31 -11.05 -17.49
N GLU A 64 -6.01 -11.60 -16.34
CA GLU A 64 -4.83 -12.44 -16.10
C GLU A 64 -5.21 -13.68 -15.30
N THR A 65 -4.41 -14.73 -15.44
CA THR A 65 -4.60 -15.94 -14.64
C THR A 65 -4.04 -15.74 -13.25
N LEU A 66 -4.84 -15.96 -12.21
CA LEU A 66 -4.35 -16.02 -10.85
C LEU A 66 -3.57 -17.32 -10.65
N ILE A 67 -2.35 -17.18 -10.13
CA ILE A 67 -1.46 -18.30 -9.86
C ILE A 67 -1.66 -18.73 -8.40
N ASP A 68 -1.79 -20.03 -8.17
CA ASP A 68 -1.77 -20.61 -6.84
C ASP A 68 -0.33 -20.59 -6.30
N GLY A 69 -0.11 -19.82 -5.26
CA GLY A 69 1.18 -19.69 -4.59
C GLY A 69 1.88 -18.36 -4.81
N VAL A 70 3.04 -18.21 -4.18
CA VAL A 70 3.84 -16.99 -4.27
C VAL A 70 4.57 -16.96 -5.60
N GLU A 71 4.34 -15.94 -6.42
CA GLU A 71 5.04 -15.75 -7.68
C GLU A 71 6.40 -15.08 -7.49
N PHE A 72 6.43 -14.04 -6.67
CA PHE A 72 7.67 -13.35 -6.30
C PHE A 72 7.52 -12.64 -4.96
N THR A 73 8.65 -12.21 -4.39
CA THR A 73 8.67 -11.33 -3.23
C THR A 73 9.25 -9.97 -3.62
N THR A 74 8.77 -8.92 -2.98
CA THR A 74 9.26 -7.56 -3.20
C THR A 74 9.36 -6.79 -1.89
N GLN A 75 10.22 -5.81 -1.87
CA GLN A 75 10.29 -4.87 -0.75
C GLN A 75 9.17 -3.84 -0.88
N TYR A 76 8.37 -3.71 0.15
CA TYR A 76 7.29 -2.75 0.22
C TYR A 76 7.62 -1.64 1.23
N ASN A 77 7.51 -0.42 0.77
CA ASN A 77 7.77 0.77 1.57
C ASN A 77 6.45 1.39 2.01
N GLY A 78 6.15 1.31 3.30
CA GLY A 78 4.94 1.86 3.87
C GLY A 78 4.23 0.90 4.82
N HIS A 79 3.03 1.28 5.24
CA HIS A 79 2.21 0.46 6.10
C HIS A 79 1.63 -0.73 5.33
N ILE A 80 1.90 -1.94 5.82
CA ILE A 80 1.28 -3.16 5.30
C ILE A 80 0.06 -3.46 6.18
N PRO A 81 -1.17 -3.35 5.65
CA PRO A 81 -2.36 -3.68 6.39
C PRO A 81 -2.44 -5.19 6.66
N ASN A 82 -3.24 -5.58 7.65
CA ASN A 82 -3.60 -6.99 7.78
C ASN A 82 -4.36 -7.42 6.51
N HIS A 83 -3.87 -8.46 5.84
CA HIS A 83 -4.37 -8.92 4.55
C HIS A 83 -4.21 -10.44 4.41
N ASP A 84 -4.93 -11.01 3.47
CA ASP A 84 -4.81 -12.45 3.17
C ASP A 84 -3.74 -12.71 2.10
N PHE A 85 -3.68 -11.88 1.06
CA PHE A 85 -2.66 -11.96 0.02
C PHE A 85 -2.45 -10.61 -0.66
N ALA A 86 -1.33 -10.49 -1.39
CA ALA A 86 -1.00 -9.31 -2.17
C ALA A 86 -0.91 -9.65 -3.66
N LEU A 87 -1.25 -8.68 -4.50
CA LEU A 87 -1.13 -8.76 -5.94
C LEU A 87 -0.42 -7.53 -6.47
N GLN A 88 0.20 -7.64 -7.63
CA GLN A 88 0.71 -6.49 -8.36
C GLN A 88 -0.28 -6.07 -9.43
N VAL A 89 -0.55 -4.78 -9.51
CA VAL A 89 -1.38 -4.20 -10.58
C VAL A 89 -0.63 -4.25 -11.90
N ASN A 90 -1.28 -4.72 -12.94
CA ASN A 90 -0.74 -4.75 -14.29
C ASN A 90 -1.65 -3.96 -15.23
N GLY A 91 -1.17 -2.79 -15.64
CA GLY A 91 -1.89 -1.86 -16.50
C GLY A 91 -2.45 -0.64 -15.76
N ASP A 92 -3.05 0.27 -16.50
CA ASP A 92 -3.46 1.60 -16.06
C ASP A 92 -4.98 1.82 -15.95
N SER A 93 -5.79 0.76 -16.07
CA SER A 93 -7.26 0.92 -16.11
C SER A 93 -7.86 1.38 -14.79
N MET A 94 -7.14 1.26 -13.68
CA MET A 94 -7.58 1.66 -12.35
C MET A 94 -6.90 2.95 -11.84
N GLU A 95 -6.13 3.61 -12.71
CA GLU A 95 -5.61 4.94 -12.39
C GLU A 95 -6.74 5.98 -12.30
N PRO A 96 -6.59 7.00 -11.45
CA PRO A 96 -5.39 7.34 -10.67
C PRO A 96 -5.32 6.65 -9.30
N MET A 97 -6.27 5.82 -8.91
CA MET A 97 -6.30 5.23 -7.55
C MET A 97 -5.26 4.13 -7.37
N PHE A 98 -5.01 3.33 -8.41
CA PHE A 98 -4.01 2.26 -8.44
C PHE A 98 -3.16 2.42 -9.68
N GLU A 99 -1.86 2.59 -9.48
CA GLU A 99 -0.90 2.76 -10.56
C GLU A 99 -0.43 1.41 -11.12
N ASP A 100 0.06 1.41 -12.35
CA ASP A 100 0.70 0.22 -12.93
C ASP A 100 1.90 -0.20 -12.07
N LYS A 101 2.02 -1.51 -11.80
CA LYS A 101 3.04 -2.14 -10.92
C LYS A 101 2.88 -1.88 -9.42
N GLU A 102 1.87 -1.16 -8.99
CA GLU A 102 1.56 -0.99 -7.58
C GLU A 102 1.23 -2.34 -6.91
N ILE A 103 1.67 -2.52 -5.66
CA ILE A 103 1.27 -3.66 -4.84
C ILE A 103 0.00 -3.31 -4.09
N ILE A 104 -1.01 -4.15 -4.23
CA ILE A 104 -2.29 -4.04 -3.55
C ILE A 104 -2.49 -5.20 -2.60
N PHE A 105 -3.17 -4.92 -1.50
CA PHE A 105 -3.46 -5.90 -0.45
C PHE A 105 -4.93 -6.31 -0.51
N ILE A 106 -5.17 -7.59 -0.40
CA ILE A 106 -6.48 -8.20 -0.64
C ILE A 106 -6.97 -8.92 0.61
N ASP A 107 -8.20 -8.63 0.98
CA ASP A 107 -8.98 -9.36 1.96
C ASP A 107 -9.79 -10.44 1.23
N LYS A 108 -9.49 -11.70 1.50
CA LYS A 108 -10.11 -12.83 0.82
C LYS A 108 -11.58 -12.95 1.23
N THR A 109 -12.47 -12.73 0.29
CA THR A 109 -13.90 -12.84 0.49
C THR A 109 -14.59 -13.32 -0.77
N LYS A 110 -15.71 -14.02 -0.60
CA LYS A 110 -16.63 -14.37 -1.69
C LYS A 110 -17.77 -13.37 -1.85
N GLN A 111 -17.84 -12.39 -0.95
CA GLN A 111 -18.89 -11.38 -0.93
C GLN A 111 -18.32 -10.00 -1.15
N ILE A 112 -18.93 -9.26 -2.03
CA ILE A 112 -18.58 -7.87 -2.31
C ILE A 112 -19.87 -7.08 -2.57
N ASN A 113 -19.89 -5.83 -2.14
CA ASN A 113 -21.03 -4.95 -2.34
C ASN A 113 -20.85 -4.09 -3.60
N SER A 114 -21.97 -3.71 -4.19
CA SER A 114 -21.99 -2.77 -5.30
C SER A 114 -21.25 -1.49 -4.94
N GLY A 115 -20.38 -1.02 -5.83
CA GLY A 115 -19.53 0.16 -5.62
C GLY A 115 -18.17 -0.12 -4.98
N GLN A 116 -17.89 -1.34 -4.55
CA GLN A 116 -16.58 -1.71 -4.01
C GLN A 116 -15.60 -2.12 -5.12
N ILE A 117 -14.31 -2.06 -4.78
CA ILE A 117 -13.22 -2.48 -5.67
C ILE A 117 -12.70 -3.83 -5.20
N GLY A 118 -12.59 -4.77 -6.11
CA GLY A 118 -12.18 -6.12 -5.82
C GLY A 118 -11.50 -6.81 -6.99
N ILE A 119 -11.14 -8.06 -6.72
CA ILE A 119 -10.58 -8.98 -7.70
C ILE A 119 -11.70 -9.96 -8.10
N PHE A 120 -11.99 -9.98 -9.38
CA PHE A 120 -13.00 -10.83 -9.97
C PHE A 120 -12.33 -11.83 -10.92
N VAL A 121 -12.66 -13.10 -10.78
CA VAL A 121 -12.23 -14.14 -11.71
C VAL A 121 -13.45 -14.50 -12.56
N ILE A 122 -13.36 -14.20 -13.85
CA ILE A 122 -14.44 -14.42 -14.81
C ILE A 122 -13.92 -15.30 -15.93
N ASP A 123 -14.52 -16.47 -16.08
CA ASP A 123 -14.09 -17.46 -17.07
C ASP A 123 -12.58 -17.78 -16.98
N GLY A 124 -12.03 -17.74 -15.75
CA GLY A 124 -10.62 -18.03 -15.47
C GLY A 124 -9.66 -16.84 -15.53
N GLU A 125 -10.13 -15.67 -15.91
CA GLU A 125 -9.32 -14.45 -15.97
C GLU A 125 -9.62 -13.51 -14.80
N ALA A 126 -8.56 -12.94 -14.20
CA ALA A 126 -8.65 -12.06 -13.04
C ALA A 126 -8.68 -10.58 -13.43
N TYR A 127 -9.62 -9.85 -12.87
CA TYR A 127 -9.83 -8.41 -13.09
C TYR A 127 -9.80 -7.63 -11.79
N LEU A 128 -9.05 -6.55 -11.74
CA LEU A 128 -9.14 -5.52 -10.72
C LEU A 128 -10.08 -4.43 -11.22
N LYS A 129 -11.27 -4.34 -10.64
CA LYS A 129 -12.32 -3.41 -11.07
C LYS A 129 -13.21 -2.97 -9.91
N LYS A 130 -13.92 -1.87 -10.13
CA LYS A 130 -15.08 -1.49 -9.33
C LYS A 130 -16.31 -2.20 -9.84
N VAL A 131 -17.07 -2.82 -8.95
CA VAL A 131 -18.24 -3.62 -9.32
C VAL A 131 -19.55 -2.87 -9.08
N PHE A 132 -20.49 -3.02 -9.98
CA PHE A 132 -21.90 -2.71 -9.78
C PHE A 132 -22.71 -3.96 -10.06
N ILE A 133 -23.59 -4.32 -9.12
CA ILE A 133 -24.36 -5.56 -9.14
C ILE A 133 -25.83 -5.19 -9.36
N ASN A 134 -26.47 -5.87 -10.29
CA ASN A 134 -27.92 -5.77 -10.55
C ASN A 134 -28.54 -7.16 -10.79
N GLU A 135 -29.83 -7.20 -11.08
CA GLU A 135 -30.55 -8.46 -11.28
C GLU A 135 -30.11 -9.21 -12.55
N GLU A 136 -29.56 -8.53 -13.54
CA GLU A 136 -29.10 -9.10 -14.80
C GLU A 136 -27.69 -9.63 -14.77
N GLY A 137 -26.88 -9.23 -13.75
CA GLY A 137 -25.49 -9.62 -13.61
C GLY A 137 -24.62 -8.58 -12.93
N ILE A 138 -23.39 -8.47 -13.39
CA ILE A 138 -22.43 -7.50 -12.88
C ILE A 138 -21.90 -6.60 -13.99
N ARG A 139 -21.60 -5.36 -13.61
CA ARG A 139 -20.87 -4.41 -14.42
C ARG A 139 -19.56 -4.08 -13.73
N LEU A 140 -18.46 -4.37 -14.39
CA LEU A 140 -17.12 -4.03 -13.93
C LEU A 140 -16.67 -2.73 -14.58
N VAL A 141 -16.33 -1.76 -13.74
CA VAL A 141 -15.98 -0.41 -14.15
C VAL A 141 -14.50 -0.13 -13.87
N SER A 142 -13.83 0.35 -14.89
CA SER A 142 -12.47 0.91 -14.76
C SER A 142 -12.55 2.34 -14.22
N LEU A 143 -11.61 2.72 -13.34
CA LEU A 143 -11.53 4.10 -12.87
C LEU A 143 -10.97 5.04 -13.94
N ASN A 144 -10.14 4.51 -14.83
CA ASN A 144 -9.64 5.23 -15.98
C ASN A 144 -10.70 5.22 -17.10
N SER A 145 -11.19 6.40 -17.43
CA SER A 145 -12.27 6.58 -18.43
C SER A 145 -11.92 6.18 -19.87
N LYS A 146 -10.65 5.88 -20.16
CA LYS A 146 -10.23 5.33 -21.45
C LYS A 146 -10.73 3.91 -21.69
N TYR A 147 -11.11 3.20 -20.63
CA TYR A 147 -11.53 1.80 -20.69
C TYR A 147 -13.06 1.70 -20.59
N PRO A 148 -13.72 0.95 -21.48
CA PRO A 148 -15.14 0.74 -21.39
C PRO A 148 -15.52 -0.16 -20.22
N ASP A 149 -16.75 -0.04 -19.75
CA ASP A 149 -17.33 -0.95 -18.78
C ASP A 149 -17.47 -2.36 -19.37
N LEU A 150 -17.26 -3.37 -18.54
CA LEU A 150 -17.46 -4.77 -18.88
C LEU A 150 -18.74 -5.28 -18.24
N HIS A 151 -19.58 -5.96 -19.01
CA HIS A 151 -20.85 -6.51 -18.55
C HIS A 151 -20.83 -8.03 -18.63
N PHE A 152 -21.16 -8.68 -17.52
CA PHE A 152 -21.21 -10.13 -17.42
C PHE A 152 -22.54 -10.55 -16.79
N ASP A 153 -23.24 -11.45 -17.45
CA ASP A 153 -24.46 -12.04 -16.96
C ASP A 153 -24.24 -13.44 -16.33
N SER A 154 -25.30 -14.11 -15.95
CA SER A 154 -25.28 -15.42 -15.32
C SER A 154 -24.73 -16.55 -16.20
N SER A 155 -24.48 -16.32 -17.49
CA SER A 155 -23.88 -17.31 -18.41
C SER A 155 -22.35 -17.43 -18.20
N HIS A 156 -21.74 -16.46 -17.55
CA HIS A 156 -20.32 -16.46 -17.23
C HIS A 156 -20.04 -17.10 -15.87
N ASP A 157 -18.88 -17.75 -15.74
CA ASP A 157 -18.37 -18.21 -14.44
C ASP A 157 -17.75 -17.03 -13.69
N ILE A 158 -18.51 -16.44 -12.77
CA ILE A 158 -18.14 -15.24 -12.03
C ILE A 158 -17.81 -15.61 -10.60
N LYS A 159 -16.58 -15.33 -10.18
CA LYS A 159 -16.10 -15.53 -8.80
C LYS A 159 -15.48 -14.25 -8.25
N VAL A 160 -15.73 -13.98 -6.98
CA VAL A 160 -15.00 -12.93 -6.23
C VAL A 160 -13.82 -13.59 -5.54
N ALA A 161 -12.61 -13.16 -5.89
CA ALA A 161 -11.38 -13.63 -5.22
C ALA A 161 -11.10 -12.85 -3.94
N GLY A 162 -11.47 -11.59 -3.91
CA GLY A 162 -11.31 -10.76 -2.73
C GLY A 162 -11.65 -9.30 -2.96
N LYS A 163 -11.58 -8.55 -1.86
CA LYS A 163 -11.80 -7.10 -1.84
C LYS A 163 -10.47 -6.40 -1.59
N VAL A 164 -10.22 -5.30 -2.32
CA VAL A 164 -9.02 -4.49 -2.09
C VAL A 164 -9.14 -3.73 -0.77
N ILE A 165 -8.10 -3.79 0.03
CA ILE A 165 -7.95 -3.02 1.26
C ILE A 165 -7.46 -1.62 0.87
N LEU A 166 -8.26 -0.63 1.20
CA LEU A 166 -7.98 0.78 0.90
C LEU A 166 -7.39 1.51 2.10
#